data_60523c2ebb0acf3856766f6c72b692e9
#
_entry.id   60523c2ebb0acf3856766f6c72b692e9
#
_cell.length_a   1.000
_cell.length_b   1.000
_cell.length_c   1.000
_cell.angle_alpha   90.00
_cell.angle_beta   90.00
_cell.angle_gamma   90.00
#
_symmetry.space_group_name_H-M   'P 1'
#
loop_
_entity.id
_entity.type
_entity.pdbx_description
1 polymer ?
#
loop_
_entity_poly.entity_id
_entity_poly.type
_entity_poly.pdbx_seq_one_letter_code
_entity_poly.pdbx_strand_id
1 'polypeptide(L)' 'QLNKIIGRAHVDNTASIQVLEKIGMQFLKSEEIDDCPVKTYLIAAKSL' A
#
# COMPACT_ATOMS: atom_id res chain seq x y z
N GLN A 1 -11.37 11.62 -13.98
CA GLN A 1 -11.77 10.49 -13.17
C GLN A 1 -10.64 10.01 -12.31
N LEU A 2 -10.94 9.71 -11.05
CA LEU A 2 -9.95 9.24 -10.12
C LEU A 2 -10.01 7.72 -10.01
N ASN A 3 -8.86 7.10 -10.15
CA ASN A 3 -8.72 5.68 -9.89
C ASN A 3 -7.91 5.50 -8.63
N LYS A 4 -8.25 4.50 -7.86
CA LYS A 4 -7.53 4.19 -6.65
C LYS A 4 -6.70 2.94 -6.86
N ILE A 5 -5.44 3.01 -6.44
CA ILE A 5 -4.52 1.90 -6.54
C ILE A 5 -4.20 1.44 -5.13
N ILE A 6 -4.39 0.15 -4.90
CA ILE A 6 -4.13 -0.44 -3.59
C ILE A 6 -2.84 -1.25 -3.68
N GLY A 7 -1.93 -0.99 -2.75
CA GLY A 7 -0.70 -1.77 -2.63
C GLY A 7 -0.63 -2.41 -1.27
N ARG A 8 -0.19 -3.64 -1.21
CA ARG A 8 -0.02 -4.36 0.04
C ARG A 8 1.39 -4.89 0.15
N ALA A 9 1.92 -4.87 1.36
CA ALA A 9 3.24 -5.41 1.63
C ALA A 9 3.24 -6.06 3.00
N HIS A 10 3.96 -7.18 3.10
CA HIS A 10 4.15 -7.83 4.40
C HIS A 10 4.84 -6.86 5.35
N VAL A 11 4.46 -6.87 6.64
CA VAL A 11 5.02 -5.92 7.60
C VAL A 11 6.52 -6.07 7.74
N ASP A 12 7.05 -7.26 7.49
CA ASP A 12 8.50 -7.50 7.56
C ASP A 12 9.23 -7.09 6.30
N ASN A 13 8.50 -6.78 5.23
CA ASN A 13 9.12 -6.41 3.96
C ASN A 13 9.33 -4.90 3.92
N THR A 14 10.30 -4.43 4.69
CA THR A 14 10.56 -3.02 4.83
C THR A 14 10.88 -2.35 3.50
N ALA A 15 11.60 -3.05 2.63
CA ALA A 15 11.97 -2.48 1.34
C ALA A 15 10.75 -2.18 0.49
N SER A 16 9.78 -3.11 0.44
CA SER A 16 8.56 -2.88 -0.31
C SER A 16 7.73 -1.74 0.28
N ILE A 17 7.67 -1.69 1.61
CA ILE A 17 6.93 -0.63 2.28
C ILE A 17 7.55 0.73 1.94
N GLN A 18 8.87 0.80 1.94
CA GLN A 18 9.56 2.05 1.59
C GLN A 18 9.26 2.47 0.16
N VAL A 19 9.18 1.50 -0.76
CA VAL A 19 8.83 1.82 -2.15
C VAL A 19 7.42 2.39 -2.23
N LEU A 20 6.46 1.77 -1.53
CA LEU A 20 5.10 2.26 -1.54
C LEU A 20 5.02 3.69 -1.02
N GLU A 21 5.73 3.97 0.07
CA GLU A 21 5.75 5.32 0.63
C GLU A 21 6.45 6.30 -0.30
N LYS A 22 7.49 5.85 -0.98
CA LYS A 22 8.27 6.71 -1.85
C LYS A 22 7.49 7.18 -3.07
N ILE A 23 6.59 6.34 -3.57
CA ILE A 23 5.77 6.72 -4.72
C ILE A 23 4.55 7.53 -4.31
N GLY A 24 4.41 7.82 -3.02
CA GLY A 24 3.35 8.70 -2.55
C GLY A 24 2.11 8.00 -2.03
N MET A 25 2.17 6.70 -1.83
CA MET A 25 1.04 5.99 -1.26
C MET A 25 0.89 6.30 0.23
N GLN A 26 -0.33 6.35 0.68
CA GLN A 26 -0.64 6.62 2.08
C GLN A 26 -1.06 5.34 2.77
N PHE A 27 -0.66 5.22 4.03
CA PHE A 27 -1.06 4.07 4.83
C PHE A 27 -2.57 4.08 5.03
N LEU A 28 -3.21 2.98 4.71
CA LEU A 28 -4.64 2.84 4.86
C LEU A 28 -4.99 2.05 6.12
N LYS A 29 -4.46 0.85 6.24
CA LYS A 29 -4.77 0.00 7.37
C LYS A 29 -3.82 -1.18 7.43
N SER A 30 -3.79 -1.82 8.60
CA SER A 30 -3.11 -3.10 8.77
C SER A 30 -4.14 -4.21 8.66
N GLU A 31 -3.76 -5.28 8.00
CA GLU A 31 -4.64 -6.43 7.82
C GLU A 31 -3.87 -7.71 8.07
N GLU A 32 -4.63 -8.77 8.32
CA GLU A 32 -4.07 -10.11 8.36
C GLU A 32 -4.67 -10.90 7.23
N ILE A 33 -3.82 -11.43 6.35
CA ILE A 33 -4.26 -12.23 5.21
C ILE A 33 -3.53 -13.56 5.31
N ASP A 34 -4.29 -14.66 5.42
CA ASP A 34 -3.74 -16.01 5.56
C ASP A 34 -2.71 -16.09 6.68
N ASP A 35 -3.04 -15.51 7.83
CA ASP A 35 -2.16 -15.44 9.00
C ASP A 35 -0.88 -14.65 8.78
N CYS A 36 -0.85 -13.86 7.72
CA CYS A 36 0.30 -12.99 7.44
C CYS A 36 -0.09 -11.54 7.67
N PRO A 37 0.62 -10.84 8.56
CA PRO A 37 0.33 -9.42 8.77
C PRO A 37 0.84 -8.61 7.59
N VAL A 38 -0.03 -7.77 7.04
CA VAL A 38 0.32 -6.92 5.91
C VAL A 38 -0.13 -5.49 6.18
N LYS A 39 0.56 -4.56 5.56
CA LYS A 39 0.15 -3.16 5.56
C LYS A 39 -0.43 -2.82 4.19
N THR A 40 -1.58 -2.17 4.21
CA THR A 40 -2.28 -1.79 3.00
C THR A 40 -2.11 -0.30 2.79
N TYR A 41 -1.70 0.07 1.60
CA TYR A 41 -1.49 1.46 1.21
C TYR A 41 -2.39 1.82 0.05
N LEU A 42 -2.65 3.10 -0.11
CA LEU A 42 -3.58 3.61 -1.10
C LEU A 42 -3.01 4.85 -1.75
N ILE A 43 -3.19 4.96 -3.05
CA ILE A 43 -2.90 6.19 -3.75
C ILE A 43 -4.03 6.46 -4.74
N ALA A 44 -4.43 7.71 -4.84
CA ALA A 44 -5.41 8.11 -5.83
C ALA A 44 -4.66 8.53 -7.09
N ALA A 45 -4.93 7.85 -8.18
CA ALA A 45 -4.31 8.17 -9.45
C ALA A 45 -5.28 8.99 -10.27
N LYS A 46 -4.77 10.07 -10.83
CA LYS A 46 -5.57 10.92 -11.71
C LYS A 46 -5.30 10.53 -13.14
N SER A 47 -6.38 10.47 -13.89
CA SER A 47 -6.28 10.30 -15.32
C SER A 47 -5.94 11.64 -15.96
N LEU A 48 -4.96 11.66 -16.82
CA LEU A 48 -4.57 12.90 -17.50
C LEU A 48 -5.24 13.00 -18.86
#